data_97846c6e66fb242cbf1ea0d2cb07a746
#
_entry.id   97846c6e66fb242cbf1ea0d2cb07a746
#
_cell.length_a   1.000
_cell.length_b   1.000
_cell.length_c   1.000
_cell.angle_alpha   90.00
_cell.angle_beta   90.00
_cell.angle_gamma   90.00
#
_symmetry.space_group_name_H-M   'P 1'
#
loop_
_entity.id
_entity.type
_entity.pdbx_description
1 polymer ?
#
loop_
_entity_poly.entity_id
_entity_poly.type
_entity_poly.pdbx_seq_one_letter_code
_entity_poly.pdbx_strand_id
1 'polypeptide(L)' 'MSLEVWREITAEYNGKIIKSSFKFIDGKVDVRTQHGSKTDQLGGRTPEQVAKTLLRELAREGRA' A
#
# COMPACT_ATOMS: atom_id res chain seq x y z
N MET A 1 17.30 16.57 5.49
CA MET A 1 17.27 15.45 4.54
C MET A 1 16.21 14.46 4.97
N SER A 2 15.18 14.28 4.18
CA SER A 2 14.15 13.33 4.52
C SER A 2 14.54 11.96 4.00
N LEU A 3 14.46 10.97 4.89
CA LEU A 3 14.71 9.58 4.53
C LEU A 3 13.35 8.96 4.23
N GLU A 4 13.09 8.71 2.95
CA GLU A 4 11.93 7.94 2.57
C GLU A 4 12.23 6.47 2.82
N VAL A 5 11.51 5.89 3.78
CA VAL A 5 11.70 4.48 4.11
C VAL A 5 10.52 3.71 3.54
N TRP A 6 10.82 2.89 2.55
CA TRP A 6 9.85 1.95 2.01
C TRP A 6 9.81 0.72 2.89
N ARG A 7 8.62 0.25 3.20
CA ARG A 7 8.40 -0.96 4.00
C ARG A 7 7.66 -1.98 3.18
N GLU A 8 7.93 -3.25 3.44
CA GLU A 8 7.17 -4.32 2.82
C GLU A 8 5.79 -4.43 3.43
N ILE A 9 4.81 -4.71 2.59
CA ILE A 9 3.45 -5.00 3.01
C ILE A 9 2.96 -6.22 2.23
N THR A 10 2.20 -7.07 2.90
CA THR A 10 1.54 -8.19 2.25
C THR A 10 0.05 -8.12 2.48
N ALA A 11 -0.71 -8.59 1.52
CA ALA A 11 -2.16 -8.71 1.65
C ALA A 11 -2.61 -9.95 0.91
N GLU A 12 -3.72 -10.52 1.37
CA GLU A 12 -4.33 -11.65 0.70
C GLU A 12 -5.47 -11.16 -0.19
N TYR A 13 -5.49 -11.63 -1.43
CA TYR A 13 -6.56 -11.32 -2.35
C TYR A 13 -6.82 -12.54 -3.22
N ASN A 14 -8.07 -13.03 -3.22
CA ASN A 14 -8.48 -14.22 -3.97
C ASN A 14 -7.59 -15.44 -3.69
N GLY A 15 -7.24 -15.65 -2.41
CA GLY A 15 -6.42 -16.78 -2.00
C GLY A 15 -4.94 -16.65 -2.33
N LYS A 16 -4.50 -15.50 -2.81
CA LYS A 16 -3.08 -15.25 -3.13
C LYS A 16 -2.51 -14.21 -2.17
N ILE A 17 -1.26 -14.42 -1.77
CA ILE A 17 -0.51 -13.44 -0.99
C ILE A 17 0.19 -12.51 -1.95
N ILE A 18 -0.07 -11.22 -1.82
CA ILE A 18 0.51 -10.19 -2.66
C ILE A 18 1.49 -9.40 -1.82
N LYS A 19 2.70 -9.21 -2.33
CA LYS A 19 3.72 -8.39 -1.69
C LYS A 19 3.88 -7.08 -2.45
N SER A 20 4.13 -6.02 -1.71
CA SER A 20 4.39 -4.71 -2.30
C SER A 20 5.16 -3.86 -1.29
N SER A 21 5.40 -2.62 -1.66
CA SER A 21 6.06 -1.65 -0.80
C SER A 21 5.15 -0.47 -0.54
N PHE A 22 5.24 0.08 0.65
CA PHE A 22 4.51 1.29 0.99
C PHE A 22 5.41 2.23 1.78
N LYS A 23 5.08 3.50 1.74
CA LYS A 23 5.68 4.50 2.61
C LYS A 23 4.60 5.37 3.22
N PHE A 24 4.91 5.94 4.37
CA PHE A 24 4.02 6.87 5.06
C PHE A 24 4.72 8.22 5.13
N ILE A 25 4.09 9.24 4.56
CA ILE A 25 4.67 10.57 4.51
C ILE A 25 3.54 11.62 4.55
N ASP A 26 3.69 12.63 5.38
CA ASP A 26 2.73 13.72 5.51
C ASP A 26 1.28 13.26 5.72
N GLY A 27 1.10 12.24 6.57
CA GLY A 27 -0.23 11.72 6.87
C GLY A 27 -0.87 10.90 5.76
N LYS A 28 -0.12 10.56 4.72
CA LYS A 28 -0.59 9.78 3.58
C LYS A 28 0.21 8.51 3.43
N VAL A 29 -0.46 7.46 2.97
CA VAL A 29 0.16 6.18 2.68
C VAL A 29 0.22 6.02 1.16
N ASP A 30 1.40 5.74 0.64
CA ASP A 30 1.64 5.51 -0.78
C ASP A 30 2.04 4.04 -0.95
N VAL A 31 1.26 3.30 -1.72
CA VAL A 31 1.55 1.90 -2.04
C VAL A 31 1.93 1.80 -3.50
N ARG A 32 3.05 1.15 -3.79
CA ARG A 32 3.53 0.97 -5.16
C ARG A 32 3.75 -0.49 -5.47
N THR A 33 3.28 -0.90 -6.63
CA THR A 33 3.52 -2.22 -7.20
C THR A 33 4.24 -2.06 -8.53
N GLN A 34 4.56 -3.18 -9.19
CA GLN A 34 5.16 -3.15 -10.52
C GLN A 34 4.21 -2.56 -11.57
N HIS A 35 2.91 -2.57 -11.31
CA HIS A 35 1.91 -2.23 -12.30
C HIS A 35 1.07 -1.01 -11.95
N GLY A 36 1.33 -0.38 -10.81
CA GLY A 36 0.58 0.80 -10.43
C GLY A 36 0.89 1.28 -9.02
N SER A 37 0.20 2.33 -8.63
CA SER A 37 0.34 2.89 -7.29
C SER A 37 -0.97 3.51 -6.85
N LYS A 38 -1.15 3.62 -5.55
CA LYS A 38 -2.27 4.34 -4.93
C LYS A 38 -1.81 5.05 -3.68
N THR A 39 -2.43 6.17 -3.41
CA THR A 39 -2.16 6.97 -2.20
C THR A 39 -3.47 7.31 -1.53
N ASP A 40 -3.50 7.26 -0.21
CA ASP A 40 -4.68 7.65 0.56
C ASP A 40 -4.26 8.19 1.92
N GLN A 41 -5.15 8.90 2.57
CA GLN A 41 -4.94 9.44 3.92
C GLN A 41 -5.27 8.37 4.94
N LEU A 42 -4.73 8.53 6.17
CA LEU A 42 -5.00 7.58 7.23
C LEU A 42 -6.47 7.50 7.61
N GLY A 43 -7.11 8.65 7.81
CA GLY A 43 -8.52 8.68 8.17
C GLY A 43 -8.85 7.92 9.45
N GLY A 44 -7.98 7.98 10.47
CA GLY A 44 -8.17 7.27 11.72
C GLY A 44 -7.69 5.82 11.73
N ARG A 45 -7.08 5.36 10.62
CA ARG A 45 -6.52 4.00 10.50
C ARG A 45 -5.01 4.04 10.69
N THR A 46 -4.40 2.86 10.90
CA THR A 46 -2.95 2.77 10.92
C THR A 46 -2.39 2.76 9.49
N PRO A 47 -1.11 3.13 9.29
CA PRO A 47 -0.51 3.07 7.96
C PRO A 47 -0.60 1.69 7.32
N GLU A 48 -0.40 0.61 8.10
CA GLU A 48 -0.49 -0.75 7.58
C GLU A 48 -1.90 -1.09 7.12
N GLN A 49 -2.93 -0.65 7.85
CA GLN A 49 -4.31 -0.91 7.46
C GLN A 49 -4.64 -0.23 6.14
N VAL A 50 -4.21 1.03 5.98
CA VAL A 50 -4.42 1.75 4.73
C VAL A 50 -3.66 1.09 3.60
N ALA A 51 -2.39 0.71 3.85
CA ALA A 51 -1.56 0.07 2.83
C ALA A 51 -2.19 -1.24 2.35
N LYS A 52 -2.68 -2.07 3.26
CA LYS A 52 -3.34 -3.33 2.87
C LYS A 52 -4.59 -3.09 2.05
N THR A 53 -5.38 -2.11 2.42
CA THR A 53 -6.59 -1.76 1.67
C THR A 53 -6.23 -1.31 0.25
N LEU A 54 -5.24 -0.44 0.12
CA LEU A 54 -4.80 0.04 -1.18
C LEU A 54 -4.21 -1.09 -2.03
N LEU A 55 -3.46 -1.99 -1.42
CA LEU A 55 -2.89 -3.13 -2.14
C LEU A 55 -3.98 -4.04 -2.68
N ARG A 56 -5.02 -4.31 -1.90
CA ARG A 56 -6.16 -5.10 -2.36
C ARG A 56 -6.91 -4.42 -3.50
N GLU A 57 -7.05 -3.10 -3.44
CA GLU A 57 -7.67 -2.35 -4.51
C GLU A 57 -6.85 -2.44 -5.80
N LEU A 58 -5.54 -2.32 -5.71
CA LEU A 58 -4.66 -2.49 -6.86
C LEU A 58 -4.77 -3.89 -7.44
N ALA A 59 -4.84 -4.91 -6.58
CA ALA A 59 -5.01 -6.29 -7.03
C ALA A 59 -6.34 -6.47 -7.75
N ARG A 60 -7.42 -5.89 -7.23
CA ARG A 60 -8.74 -5.97 -7.86
C ARG A 60 -8.74 -5.31 -9.24
N GLU A 61 -7.95 -4.28 -9.41
CA GLU A 61 -7.82 -3.58 -10.69
C GLU A 61 -6.82 -4.26 -11.65
N GLY A 62 -6.20 -5.34 -11.23
CA GLY A 62 -5.18 -6.00 -12.04
C GLY A 62 -3.86 -5.26 -12.08
N ARG A 63 -3.57 -4.43 -11.09
CA ARG A 63 -2.39 -3.56 -11.04
C ARG A 63 -1.43 -3.90 -9.89
N ALA A 64 -1.59 -5.03 -9.29
CA ALA A 64 -0.71 -5.47 -8.20
C ALA A 64 0.37 -6.41 -8.68
#